data_1a2ff1a384ed6cec1c6de8a9ce03d87e
#
_entry.id   1a2ff1a384ed6cec1c6de8a9ce03d87e
#
_cell.length_a   1.000
_cell.length_b   1.000
_cell.length_c   1.000
_cell.angle_alpha   90.00
_cell.angle_beta   90.00
_cell.angle_gamma   90.00
#
_symmetry.space_group_name_H-M   'P 1'
#
loop_
_entity.id
_entity.type
_entity.pdbx_description
1 polymer ?
#
loop_
_entity_poly.entity_id
_entity_poly.type
_entity_poly.pdbx_seq_one_letter_code
_entity_poly.pdbx_strand_id
1 'polypeptide(L)'
;IIEPILAENKVPDDFKYLALIESGLENVISPAGATGFWQIMKETAKDFGMQVNSEIDERYHLEKSTIFACEYLSKAHKKFGSWTLAAAAYNMGPNGLQKQINRQKENSYYNLLLNDETSRYVFRILAVKDIIENPKNYGFQLTEKDHYLDVPTYTVSVDTAVTNWADFAHEHDINYKILKRYNPWLRQNFLTNSKRQVYKISIPHKGYYTFQYNNSTESIE
;
A
#
# COMPACT_ATOMS: atom_id res chain seq x y z
N ILE A 1 -2.24 5.06 -8.93
CA ILE A 1 -3.24 4.52 -7.98
C ILE A 1 -3.25 5.37 -6.69
N ILE A 2 -2.13 5.54 -6.01
CA ILE A 2 -2.06 6.25 -4.71
C ILE A 2 -2.46 7.73 -4.85
N GLU A 3 -1.84 8.47 -5.77
CA GLU A 3 -2.03 9.91 -5.94
C GLU A 3 -3.49 10.36 -6.11
N PRO A 4 -4.29 9.77 -7.03
CA PRO A 4 -5.69 10.16 -7.16
C PRO A 4 -6.49 9.90 -5.88
N ILE A 5 -6.22 8.82 -5.13
CA ILE A 5 -6.90 8.51 -3.87
C ILE A 5 -6.54 9.54 -2.79
N LEU A 6 -5.26 9.94 -2.69
CA LEU A 6 -4.84 11.03 -1.79
C LEU A 6 -5.60 12.32 -2.11
N ALA A 7 -5.65 12.70 -3.40
CA ALA A 7 -6.32 13.92 -3.86
C ALA A 7 -7.82 13.92 -3.55
N GLU A 8 -8.53 12.82 -3.84
CA GLU A 8 -9.95 12.65 -3.53
C GLU A 8 -10.26 12.79 -2.03
N ASN A 9 -9.35 12.29 -1.18
CA ASN A 9 -9.46 12.36 0.28
C ASN A 9 -8.85 13.63 0.88
N LYS A 10 -8.37 14.58 0.09
CA LYS A 10 -7.77 15.86 0.51
C LYS A 10 -6.57 15.68 1.43
N VAL A 11 -5.81 14.61 1.24
CA VAL A 11 -4.53 14.35 1.90
C VAL A 11 -3.43 14.90 1.00
N PRO A 12 -2.43 15.61 1.53
CA PRO A 12 -1.32 16.14 0.73
C PRO A 12 -0.61 15.06 -0.09
N ASP A 13 -0.28 15.37 -1.34
CA ASP A 13 0.35 14.45 -2.27
C ASP A 13 1.69 13.89 -1.76
N ASP A 14 2.40 14.65 -0.92
CA ASP A 14 3.65 14.24 -0.29
C ASP A 14 3.52 12.93 0.51
N PHE A 15 2.32 12.55 0.93
CA PHE A 15 2.10 11.28 1.63
C PHE A 15 2.24 10.04 0.73
N LYS A 16 2.32 10.17 -0.59
CA LYS A 16 2.73 9.07 -1.47
C LYS A 16 4.13 8.55 -1.13
N TYR A 17 5.03 9.45 -0.72
CA TYR A 17 6.38 9.09 -0.29
C TYR A 17 6.42 8.38 1.08
N LEU A 18 5.35 8.52 1.89
CA LEU A 18 5.21 7.72 3.12
C LEU A 18 5.09 6.23 2.79
N ALA A 19 4.25 5.84 1.82
CA ALA A 19 4.17 4.44 1.39
C ALA A 19 5.53 3.91 0.91
N LEU A 20 6.32 4.75 0.22
CA LEU A 20 7.64 4.39 -0.25
C LEU A 20 8.63 4.17 0.90
N ILE A 21 8.65 5.03 1.93
CA ILE A 21 9.55 4.85 3.07
C ILE A 21 9.15 3.71 4.01
N GLU A 22 7.88 3.29 3.98
CA GLU A 22 7.36 2.18 4.79
C GLU A 22 7.72 0.81 4.20
N SER A 23 7.60 0.65 2.90
CA SER A 23 7.66 -0.67 2.27
C SER A 23 8.51 -0.75 1.00
N GLY A 24 9.04 0.38 0.50
CA GLY A 24 9.61 0.41 -0.85
C GLY A 24 8.58 0.18 -1.96
N LEU A 25 7.31 0.44 -1.71
CA LEU A 25 6.17 0.12 -2.58
C LEU A 25 6.03 -1.38 -2.88
N GLU A 26 6.29 -2.21 -1.87
CA GLU A 26 6.14 -3.66 -1.97
C GLU A 26 5.16 -4.20 -0.91
N ASN A 27 4.57 -5.35 -1.22
CA ASN A 27 3.70 -6.07 -0.28
C ASN A 27 4.51 -6.91 0.71
N VAL A 28 5.21 -6.24 1.62
CA VAL A 28 6.08 -6.86 2.63
C VAL A 28 5.41 -6.94 4.01
N ILE A 29 5.97 -7.77 4.88
CA ILE A 29 5.59 -7.89 6.29
C ILE A 29 6.80 -7.53 7.14
N SER A 30 6.64 -6.59 8.06
CA SER A 30 7.69 -6.24 9.02
C SER A 30 7.80 -7.29 10.14
N PRO A 31 8.91 -7.34 10.90
CA PRO A 31 9.04 -8.21 12.06
C PRO A 31 7.95 -8.01 13.11
N ALA A 32 7.39 -6.81 13.21
CA ALA A 32 6.28 -6.48 14.11
C ALA A 32 4.90 -6.87 13.54
N GLY A 33 4.82 -7.37 12.28
CA GLY A 33 3.59 -7.78 11.63
C GLY A 33 2.82 -6.66 10.92
N ALA A 34 3.44 -5.47 10.77
CA ALA A 34 2.92 -4.45 9.87
C ALA A 34 3.00 -4.94 8.42
N THR A 35 1.98 -4.68 7.61
CA THR A 35 1.79 -5.39 6.34
C THR A 35 1.41 -4.46 5.20
N GLY A 36 1.92 -4.78 4.00
CA GLY A 36 1.57 -4.14 2.73
C GLY A 36 2.28 -2.83 2.48
N PHE A 37 1.86 -2.12 1.43
CA PHE A 37 2.45 -0.85 1.00
C PHE A 37 2.51 0.20 2.12
N TRP A 38 1.48 0.23 2.95
CA TRP A 38 1.29 1.21 4.01
C TRP A 38 1.69 0.71 5.39
N GLN A 39 2.27 -0.48 5.51
CA GLN A 39 2.73 -1.11 6.75
C GLN A 39 1.69 -1.02 7.89
N ILE A 40 0.48 -1.51 7.60
CA ILE A 40 -0.66 -1.42 8.52
C ILE A 40 -0.62 -2.57 9.53
N MET A 41 -0.74 -2.26 10.81
CA MET A 41 -0.90 -3.25 11.87
C MET A 41 -2.28 -3.90 11.82
N LYS A 42 -2.35 -5.21 12.09
CA LYS A 42 -3.58 -6.00 11.97
C LYS A 42 -4.76 -5.44 12.78
N GLU A 43 -4.52 -5.10 14.03
CA GLU A 43 -5.59 -4.58 14.89
C GLU A 43 -6.04 -3.19 14.42
N THR A 44 -5.10 -2.32 14.05
CA THR A 44 -5.42 -1.01 13.48
C THR A 44 -6.25 -1.12 12.19
N ALA A 45 -5.92 -2.07 11.31
CA ALA A 45 -6.72 -2.34 10.11
C ALA A 45 -8.17 -2.67 10.46
N LYS A 46 -8.40 -3.54 11.46
CA LYS A 46 -9.74 -3.92 11.91
C LYS A 46 -10.51 -2.76 12.54
N ASP A 47 -9.84 -1.91 13.33
CA ASP A 47 -10.44 -0.71 13.94
C ASP A 47 -10.98 0.27 12.88
N PHE A 48 -10.44 0.22 11.67
CA PHE A 48 -10.90 0.98 10.50
C PHE A 48 -11.78 0.16 9.56
N GLY A 49 -12.25 -1.02 9.97
CA GLY A 49 -13.19 -1.83 9.21
C GLY A 49 -12.59 -2.65 8.06
N MET A 50 -11.26 -2.74 7.96
CA MET A 50 -10.62 -3.60 6.96
C MET A 50 -10.79 -5.08 7.33
N GLN A 51 -11.04 -5.90 6.33
CA GLN A 51 -11.10 -7.35 6.51
C GLN A 51 -9.69 -7.93 6.58
N VAL A 52 -9.36 -8.58 7.72
CA VAL A 52 -8.08 -9.26 7.93
C VAL A 52 -8.33 -10.59 8.61
N ASN A 53 -8.35 -11.66 7.82
CA ASN A 53 -8.52 -13.04 8.27
C ASN A 53 -7.59 -13.98 7.47
N SER A 54 -7.80 -15.30 7.57
CA SER A 54 -6.97 -16.29 6.89
C SER A 54 -7.15 -16.32 5.37
N GLU A 55 -8.31 -15.93 4.86
CA GLU A 55 -8.63 -15.98 3.42
C GLU A 55 -8.43 -14.63 2.74
N ILE A 56 -8.74 -13.54 3.45
CA ILE A 56 -8.73 -12.16 2.96
C ILE A 56 -7.88 -11.31 3.90
N ASP A 57 -6.93 -10.56 3.31
CA ASP A 57 -6.18 -9.55 4.04
C ASP A 57 -6.09 -8.26 3.19
N GLU A 58 -6.99 -7.32 3.46
CA GLU A 58 -7.13 -6.09 2.69
C GLU A 58 -5.95 -5.12 2.87
N ARG A 59 -5.03 -5.37 3.78
CA ARG A 59 -3.78 -4.61 3.90
C ARG A 59 -2.88 -4.76 2.67
N TYR A 60 -3.06 -5.87 1.92
CA TYR A 60 -2.41 -6.10 0.64
C TYR A 60 -3.16 -5.51 -0.57
N HIS A 61 -4.36 -5.00 -0.37
CA HIS A 61 -5.15 -4.36 -1.43
C HIS A 61 -4.78 -2.89 -1.52
N LEU A 62 -4.08 -2.50 -2.58
CA LEU A 62 -3.46 -1.17 -2.68
C LEU A 62 -4.48 -0.03 -2.51
N GLU A 63 -5.61 -0.07 -3.23
CA GLU A 63 -6.63 0.98 -3.16
C GLU A 63 -7.24 1.06 -1.75
N LYS A 64 -7.64 -0.07 -1.16
CA LYS A 64 -8.25 -0.10 0.17
C LYS A 64 -7.28 0.33 1.27
N SER A 65 -6.03 -0.11 1.20
CA SER A 65 -5.00 0.29 2.16
C SER A 65 -4.62 1.77 2.01
N THR A 66 -4.71 2.34 0.80
CA THR A 66 -4.52 3.77 0.57
C THR A 66 -5.68 4.59 1.14
N ILE A 67 -6.94 4.13 0.96
CA ILE A 67 -8.11 4.78 1.59
C ILE A 67 -7.97 4.75 3.13
N PHE A 68 -7.58 3.59 3.69
CA PHE A 68 -7.27 3.49 5.12
C PHE A 68 -6.23 4.53 5.55
N ALA A 69 -5.10 4.64 4.81
CA ALA A 69 -4.05 5.60 5.13
C ALA A 69 -4.55 7.04 5.11
N CYS A 70 -5.39 7.39 4.12
CA CYS A 70 -6.04 8.71 4.05
C CYS A 70 -6.92 8.99 5.27
N GLU A 71 -7.75 8.03 5.67
CA GLU A 71 -8.60 8.17 6.86
C GLU A 71 -7.77 8.33 8.14
N TYR A 72 -6.74 7.50 8.30
CA TYR A 72 -5.85 7.55 9.46
C TYR A 72 -5.15 8.89 9.57
N LEU A 73 -4.52 9.35 8.48
CA LEU A 73 -3.81 10.63 8.41
C LEU A 73 -4.75 11.81 8.62
N SER A 74 -5.95 11.79 8.04
CA SER A 74 -6.95 12.83 8.24
C SER A 74 -7.45 12.90 9.68
N LYS A 75 -7.71 11.75 10.33
CA LYS A 75 -8.05 11.69 11.77
C LYS A 75 -6.93 12.23 12.64
N ALA A 76 -5.67 11.88 12.33
CA ALA A 76 -4.50 12.38 13.03
C ALA A 76 -4.31 13.89 12.82
N HIS A 77 -4.45 14.38 11.58
CA HIS A 77 -4.39 15.81 11.26
C HIS A 77 -5.46 16.60 12.01
N LYS A 78 -6.71 16.12 12.02
CA LYS A 78 -7.80 16.75 12.77
C LYS A 78 -7.50 16.80 14.28
N LYS A 79 -6.85 15.77 14.82
CA LYS A 79 -6.52 15.68 16.24
C LYS A 79 -5.34 16.58 16.64
N PHE A 80 -4.29 16.62 15.82
CA PHE A 80 -3.03 17.27 16.18
C PHE A 80 -2.75 18.61 15.48
N GLY A 81 -3.57 19.00 14.50
CA GLY A 81 -3.55 20.31 13.86
C GLY A 81 -2.49 20.51 12.78
N SER A 82 -1.61 19.52 12.53
CA SER A 82 -0.61 19.63 11.46
C SER A 82 -0.33 18.29 10.77
N TRP A 83 0.07 18.33 9.51
CA TRP A 83 0.41 17.15 8.73
C TRP A 83 1.74 16.51 9.19
N THR A 84 2.68 17.29 9.72
CA THR A 84 3.93 16.75 10.29
C THR A 84 3.67 15.95 11.56
N LEU A 85 2.75 16.41 12.42
CA LEU A 85 2.29 15.62 13.57
C LEU A 85 1.43 14.43 13.15
N ALA A 86 0.66 14.53 12.07
CA ALA A 86 -0.07 13.39 11.53
C ALA A 86 0.89 12.30 11.03
N ALA A 87 1.98 12.66 10.35
CA ALA A 87 3.04 11.74 9.96
C ALA A 87 3.71 11.09 11.18
N ALA A 88 4.04 11.88 12.22
CA ALA A 88 4.58 11.35 13.45
C ALA A 88 3.60 10.37 14.16
N ALA A 89 2.30 10.70 14.15
CA ALA A 89 1.26 9.82 14.70
C ALA A 89 1.11 8.52 13.90
N TYR A 90 1.35 8.55 12.58
CA TYR A 90 1.35 7.35 11.75
C TYR A 90 2.46 6.39 12.19
N ASN A 91 3.66 6.90 12.41
CA ASN A 91 4.82 6.10 12.79
C ASN A 91 4.76 5.58 14.25
N MET A 92 4.55 6.46 15.24
CA MET A 92 4.62 6.07 16.66
C MET A 92 3.26 5.81 17.33
N GLY A 93 2.19 5.94 16.58
CA GLY A 93 0.83 5.85 17.09
C GLY A 93 0.32 7.15 17.74
N PRO A 94 -0.99 7.45 17.61
CA PRO A 94 -1.56 8.71 18.09
C PRO A 94 -1.50 8.85 19.62
N ASN A 95 -1.57 7.77 20.36
CA ASN A 95 -1.48 7.79 21.83
C ASN A 95 -0.04 8.05 22.29
N GLY A 96 0.95 7.48 21.60
CA GLY A 96 2.37 7.74 21.86
C GLY A 96 2.72 9.20 21.62
N LEU A 97 2.31 9.77 20.48
CA LEU A 97 2.51 11.17 20.17
C LEU A 97 1.81 12.10 21.18
N GLN A 98 0.55 11.82 21.56
CA GLN A 98 -0.19 12.62 22.53
C GLN A 98 0.53 12.66 23.88
N LYS A 99 1.10 11.53 24.31
CA LYS A 99 1.88 11.45 25.55
C LYS A 99 3.13 12.35 25.49
N GLN A 100 3.80 12.41 24.33
CA GLN A 100 4.97 13.30 24.17
C GLN A 100 4.57 14.78 24.17
N ILE A 101 3.52 15.16 23.45
CA ILE A 101 2.95 16.51 23.44
C ILE A 101 2.64 16.97 24.86
N ASN A 102 1.91 16.15 25.62
CA ASN A 102 1.50 16.49 27.01
C ASN A 102 2.71 16.61 27.95
N ARG A 103 3.68 15.69 27.83
CA ARG A 103 4.88 15.66 28.68
C ARG A 103 5.77 16.87 28.45
N GLN A 104 5.93 17.26 27.17
CA GLN A 104 6.89 18.31 26.77
C GLN A 104 6.20 19.68 26.67
N LYS A 105 4.86 19.73 26.67
CA LYS A 105 4.04 20.94 26.48
C LYS A 105 4.34 21.67 25.16
N GLU A 106 4.68 20.89 24.12
CA GLU A 106 4.99 21.34 22.79
C GLU A 106 4.00 20.74 21.78
N ASN A 107 3.59 21.51 20.79
CA ASN A 107 2.64 21.11 19.76
C ASN A 107 3.19 21.24 18.33
N SER A 108 4.49 21.36 18.20
CA SER A 108 5.21 21.32 16.92
C SER A 108 6.07 20.08 16.83
N TYR A 109 5.99 19.34 15.72
CA TYR A 109 6.86 18.20 15.46
C TYR A 109 8.33 18.52 15.66
N TYR A 110 8.76 19.71 15.21
CA TYR A 110 10.15 20.14 15.23
C TYR A 110 10.67 20.50 16.63
N ASN A 111 9.77 20.74 17.59
CA ASN A 111 10.13 21.07 18.97
C ASN A 111 10.04 19.86 19.90
N LEU A 112 9.47 18.74 19.43
CA LEU A 112 9.32 17.52 20.23
C LEU A 112 10.60 16.69 20.23
N LEU A 113 11.05 16.29 21.41
CA LEU A 113 12.06 15.24 21.57
C LEU A 113 11.38 13.89 21.39
N LEU A 114 11.51 13.32 20.20
CA LEU A 114 10.98 12.02 19.81
C LEU A 114 12.09 10.96 19.76
N ASN A 115 11.74 9.68 19.65
CA ASN A 115 12.72 8.63 19.39
C ASN A 115 13.36 8.82 18.00
N ASP A 116 14.50 8.17 17.75
CA ASP A 116 15.30 8.33 16.53
C ASP A 116 14.52 8.04 15.24
N GLU A 117 13.63 7.08 15.27
CA GLU A 117 12.83 6.71 14.13
C GLU A 117 11.80 7.82 13.80
N THR A 118 10.99 8.21 14.78
CA THR A 118 9.94 9.21 14.60
C THR A 118 10.51 10.61 14.35
N SER A 119 11.65 10.98 15.01
CA SER A 119 12.30 12.27 14.80
C SER A 119 12.83 12.46 13.38
N ARG A 120 13.16 11.38 12.68
CA ARG A 120 13.63 11.39 11.29
C ARG A 120 12.52 11.15 10.26
N TYR A 121 11.32 10.80 10.71
CA TYR A 121 10.28 10.29 9.81
C TYR A 121 9.85 11.29 8.75
N VAL A 122 9.52 12.53 9.13
CA VAL A 122 9.18 13.60 8.18
C VAL A 122 10.35 13.92 7.26
N PHE A 123 11.57 13.95 7.78
CA PHE A 123 12.76 14.21 6.96
C PHE A 123 13.04 13.08 5.96
N ARG A 124 12.72 11.82 6.29
CA ARG A 124 12.80 10.71 5.32
C ARG A 124 11.80 10.88 4.17
N ILE A 125 10.57 11.33 4.46
CA ILE A 125 9.58 11.66 3.43
C ILE A 125 10.13 12.75 2.50
N LEU A 126 10.67 13.84 3.07
CA LEU A 126 11.21 14.96 2.30
C LEU A 126 12.46 14.57 1.49
N ALA A 127 13.35 13.75 2.06
CA ALA A 127 14.53 13.26 1.35
C ALA A 127 14.19 12.40 0.15
N VAL A 128 13.23 11.47 0.31
CA VAL A 128 12.76 10.63 -0.79
C VAL A 128 12.03 11.45 -1.84
N LYS A 129 11.21 12.43 -1.42
CA LYS A 129 10.59 13.40 -2.32
C LYS A 129 11.63 14.09 -3.19
N ASP A 130 12.66 14.65 -2.59
CA ASP A 130 13.72 15.38 -3.33
C ASP A 130 14.45 14.48 -4.33
N ILE A 131 14.76 13.23 -3.95
CA ILE A 131 15.39 12.25 -4.84
C ILE A 131 14.50 11.94 -6.05
N ILE A 132 13.19 11.72 -5.83
CA ILE A 132 12.27 11.32 -6.89
C ILE A 132 11.92 12.49 -7.81
N GLU A 133 11.76 13.69 -7.26
CA GLU A 133 11.46 14.88 -8.05
C GLU A 133 12.69 15.42 -8.80
N ASN A 134 13.90 15.14 -8.29
CA ASN A 134 15.17 15.61 -8.86
C ASN A 134 16.16 14.46 -9.11
N PRO A 135 15.79 13.38 -9.82
CA PRO A 135 16.58 12.14 -9.90
C PRO A 135 17.99 12.37 -10.48
N LYS A 136 18.15 13.31 -11.41
CA LYS A 136 19.46 13.63 -12.01
C LYS A 136 20.48 14.15 -11.00
N ASN A 137 20.04 14.88 -9.96
CA ASN A 137 20.93 15.40 -8.91
C ASN A 137 21.53 14.26 -8.07
N TYR A 138 20.92 13.08 -8.11
CA TYR A 138 21.32 11.88 -7.36
C TYR A 138 21.92 10.79 -8.24
N GLY A 139 22.26 11.11 -9.50
CA GLY A 139 22.92 10.20 -10.44
C GLY A 139 21.97 9.27 -11.22
N PHE A 140 20.65 9.42 -11.06
CA PHE A 140 19.68 8.64 -11.82
C PHE A 140 19.39 9.31 -13.18
N GLN A 141 19.55 8.55 -14.26
CA GLN A 141 19.23 8.99 -15.63
C GLN A 141 18.07 8.14 -16.14
N LEU A 142 16.86 8.52 -15.79
CA LEU A 142 15.64 7.81 -16.18
C LEU A 142 15.13 8.34 -17.52
N THR A 143 14.68 7.41 -18.36
CA THR A 143 14.00 7.66 -19.64
C THR A 143 12.59 7.09 -19.56
N GLU A 144 11.72 7.42 -20.54
CA GLU A 144 10.36 6.84 -20.62
C GLU A 144 10.37 5.30 -20.68
N LYS A 145 11.44 4.68 -21.20
CA LYS A 145 11.58 3.22 -21.27
C LYS A 145 11.84 2.56 -19.91
N ASP A 146 12.28 3.34 -18.94
CA ASP A 146 12.58 2.87 -17.58
C ASP A 146 11.32 2.89 -16.69
N HIS A 147 10.22 3.47 -17.18
CA HIS A 147 8.96 3.51 -16.47
C HIS A 147 8.17 2.21 -16.68
N TYR A 148 7.60 1.70 -15.60
CA TYR A 148 6.63 0.61 -15.70
C TYR A 148 5.34 1.13 -16.33
N LEU A 149 4.86 0.40 -17.35
CA LEU A 149 3.58 0.71 -17.94
C LEU A 149 2.44 0.27 -17.03
N ASP A 150 1.40 1.08 -16.97
CA ASP A 150 0.16 0.68 -16.32
C ASP A 150 -0.49 -0.45 -17.10
N VAL A 151 -0.83 -1.52 -16.42
CA VAL A 151 -1.46 -2.69 -17.05
C VAL A 151 -2.96 -2.56 -16.95
N PRO A 152 -3.68 -2.41 -18.08
CA PRO A 152 -5.12 -2.31 -18.06
C PRO A 152 -5.73 -3.62 -17.53
N THR A 153 -6.68 -3.45 -16.60
CA THR A 153 -7.41 -4.55 -15.96
C THR A 153 -8.91 -4.35 -16.12
N TYR A 154 -9.66 -5.45 -16.07
CA TYR A 154 -11.11 -5.42 -15.87
C TYR A 154 -11.46 -6.08 -14.53
N THR A 155 -12.65 -5.82 -14.04
CA THR A 155 -13.10 -6.32 -12.74
C THR A 155 -14.18 -7.36 -12.89
N VAL A 156 -14.02 -8.49 -12.19
CA VAL A 156 -15.04 -9.53 -12.04
C VAL A 156 -15.58 -9.48 -10.61
N SER A 157 -16.91 -9.42 -10.48
CA SER A 157 -17.58 -9.43 -9.17
C SER A 157 -17.85 -10.87 -8.75
N VAL A 158 -17.40 -11.26 -7.57
CA VAL A 158 -17.59 -12.59 -6.96
C VAL A 158 -18.33 -12.42 -5.63
N ASP A 159 -19.54 -12.96 -5.54
CA ASP A 159 -20.39 -12.94 -4.32
C ASP A 159 -20.66 -14.33 -3.75
N THR A 160 -20.07 -15.36 -4.35
CA THR A 160 -20.21 -16.76 -3.95
C THR A 160 -18.91 -17.33 -3.39
N ALA A 161 -18.96 -18.54 -2.85
CA ALA A 161 -17.75 -19.30 -2.55
C ALA A 161 -16.99 -19.64 -3.84
N VAL A 162 -15.68 -19.69 -3.75
CA VAL A 162 -14.79 -20.15 -4.82
C VAL A 162 -13.99 -21.32 -4.27
N THR A 163 -14.19 -22.50 -4.86
CA THR A 163 -13.55 -23.73 -4.40
C THR A 163 -12.06 -23.76 -4.71
N ASN A 164 -11.68 -23.20 -5.86
CA ASN A 164 -10.29 -23.12 -6.28
C ASN A 164 -10.05 -21.88 -7.17
N TRP A 165 -9.19 -20.98 -6.72
CA TRP A 165 -8.80 -19.81 -7.50
C TRP A 165 -8.01 -20.12 -8.77
N ALA A 166 -7.42 -21.32 -8.89
CA ALA A 166 -6.76 -21.72 -10.14
C ALA A 166 -7.78 -22.01 -11.25
N ASP A 167 -8.90 -22.70 -10.93
CA ASP A 167 -9.99 -22.94 -11.88
C ASP A 167 -10.61 -21.62 -12.31
N PHE A 168 -10.93 -20.72 -11.36
CA PHE A 168 -11.40 -19.37 -11.64
C PHE A 168 -10.44 -18.59 -12.56
N ALA A 169 -9.12 -18.68 -12.33
CA ALA A 169 -8.15 -18.00 -13.17
C ALA A 169 -8.18 -18.54 -14.61
N HIS A 170 -8.30 -19.86 -14.81
CA HIS A 170 -8.40 -20.47 -16.13
C HIS A 170 -9.68 -20.09 -16.88
N GLU A 171 -10.80 -19.93 -16.17
CA GLU A 171 -12.05 -19.42 -16.76
C GLU A 171 -11.91 -18.00 -17.35
N HIS A 172 -10.89 -17.25 -16.88
CA HIS A 172 -10.57 -15.91 -17.36
C HIS A 172 -9.29 -15.84 -18.22
N ASP A 173 -8.86 -16.95 -18.80
CA ASP A 173 -7.67 -17.08 -19.66
C ASP A 173 -6.35 -16.61 -19.01
N ILE A 174 -6.25 -16.64 -17.69
CA ILE A 174 -5.02 -16.37 -16.95
C ILE A 174 -4.63 -17.56 -16.08
N ASN A 175 -3.43 -17.55 -15.50
CA ASN A 175 -3.02 -18.54 -14.54
C ASN A 175 -3.12 -18.04 -13.09
N TYR A 176 -3.07 -18.97 -12.13
CA TYR A 176 -3.13 -18.67 -10.69
C TYR A 176 -2.11 -17.65 -10.22
N LYS A 177 -0.87 -17.69 -10.73
CA LYS A 177 0.20 -16.74 -10.38
C LYS A 177 -0.20 -15.32 -10.76
N ILE A 178 -0.74 -15.13 -11.96
CA ILE A 178 -1.21 -13.83 -12.45
C ILE A 178 -2.40 -13.35 -11.62
N LEU A 179 -3.40 -14.21 -11.37
CA LEU A 179 -4.52 -13.87 -10.50
C LEU A 179 -4.05 -13.34 -9.14
N LYS A 180 -3.15 -14.07 -8.49
CA LYS A 180 -2.63 -13.69 -7.16
C LYS A 180 -1.77 -12.43 -7.19
N ARG A 181 -1.06 -12.16 -8.28
CA ARG A 181 -0.28 -10.94 -8.46
C ARG A 181 -1.16 -9.69 -8.51
N TYR A 182 -2.31 -9.78 -9.19
CA TYR A 182 -3.25 -8.66 -9.31
C TYR A 182 -4.24 -8.59 -8.13
N ASN A 183 -4.35 -9.67 -7.34
CA ASN A 183 -5.20 -9.75 -6.15
C ASN A 183 -4.42 -10.33 -4.96
N PRO A 184 -3.35 -9.68 -4.49
CA PRO A 184 -2.48 -10.19 -3.43
C PRO A 184 -3.19 -10.31 -2.08
N TRP A 185 -4.33 -9.65 -1.91
CA TRP A 185 -5.19 -9.69 -0.74
C TRP A 185 -5.99 -10.99 -0.59
N LEU A 186 -6.07 -11.82 -1.64
CA LEU A 186 -6.57 -13.19 -1.58
C LEU A 186 -5.48 -14.09 -0.99
N ARG A 187 -5.64 -14.56 0.25
CA ARG A 187 -4.54 -15.24 0.97
C ARG A 187 -4.55 -16.77 0.83
N GLN A 188 -5.71 -17.38 0.57
CA GLN A 188 -5.87 -18.82 0.34
C GLN A 188 -6.04 -19.12 -1.15
N ASN A 189 -6.07 -20.42 -1.49
CA ASN A 189 -6.38 -20.91 -2.84
C ASN A 189 -7.90 -21.08 -3.06
N PHE A 190 -8.73 -20.73 -2.08
CA PHE A 190 -10.17 -20.79 -2.07
C PHE A 190 -10.78 -19.57 -1.37
N LEU A 191 -12.10 -19.44 -1.45
CA LEU A 191 -12.87 -18.43 -0.71
C LEU A 191 -14.17 -19.06 -0.21
N THR A 192 -14.45 -19.07 1.08
CA THR A 192 -15.68 -19.64 1.64
C THR A 192 -16.90 -18.73 1.46
N ASN A 193 -16.73 -17.43 1.61
CA ASN A 193 -17.71 -16.36 1.41
C ASN A 193 -19.17 -16.70 1.85
N SER A 194 -19.31 -17.26 3.03
CA SER A 194 -20.63 -17.66 3.58
C SER A 194 -21.63 -16.48 3.73
N LYS A 195 -21.10 -15.25 3.85
CA LYS A 195 -21.88 -14.02 3.98
C LYS A 195 -22.28 -13.40 2.64
N ARG A 196 -21.92 -14.01 1.51
CA ARG A 196 -22.16 -13.49 0.16
C ARG A 196 -21.70 -12.05 -0.03
N GLN A 197 -20.58 -11.70 0.55
CA GLN A 197 -19.95 -10.41 0.35
C GLN A 197 -19.44 -10.29 -1.09
N VAL A 198 -19.63 -9.14 -1.71
CA VAL A 198 -19.15 -8.92 -3.08
C VAL A 198 -17.68 -8.54 -3.05
N TYR A 199 -16.84 -9.35 -3.70
CA TYR A 199 -15.44 -9.07 -3.94
C TYR A 199 -15.21 -8.72 -5.40
N LYS A 200 -14.41 -7.67 -5.63
CA LYS A 200 -14.01 -7.24 -6.97
C LYS A 200 -12.62 -7.81 -7.27
N ILE A 201 -12.58 -8.73 -8.23
CA ILE A 201 -11.36 -9.42 -8.64
C ILE A 201 -10.79 -8.72 -9.86
N SER A 202 -9.56 -8.22 -9.78
CA SER A 202 -8.87 -7.57 -10.89
C SER A 202 -8.23 -8.60 -11.80
N ILE A 203 -8.54 -8.53 -13.10
CA ILE A 203 -8.01 -9.42 -14.14
C ILE A 203 -7.30 -8.57 -15.20
N PRO A 204 -6.01 -8.80 -15.48
CA PRO A 204 -5.32 -8.06 -16.54
C PRO A 204 -5.80 -8.49 -17.92
N HIS A 205 -5.86 -7.54 -18.86
CA HIS A 205 -6.18 -7.85 -20.24
C HIS A 205 -5.12 -8.75 -20.88
N LYS A 206 -5.56 -9.61 -21.80
CA LYS A 206 -4.68 -10.54 -22.52
C LYS A 206 -3.57 -9.79 -23.26
N GLY A 207 -2.35 -10.32 -23.18
CA GLY A 207 -1.16 -9.72 -23.82
C GLY A 207 -0.31 -8.83 -22.91
N TYR A 208 -0.83 -8.36 -21.78
CA TYR A 208 -0.09 -7.47 -20.85
C TYR A 208 0.68 -8.21 -19.75
N TYR A 209 0.45 -9.49 -19.58
CA TYR A 209 1.08 -10.32 -18.53
C TYR A 209 1.98 -11.45 -19.10
N THR A 210 2.03 -11.60 -20.42
CA THR A 210 2.97 -12.50 -21.08
C THR A 210 4.26 -11.75 -21.36
N PHE A 211 5.35 -12.14 -20.71
CA PHE A 211 6.67 -11.77 -21.17
C PHE A 211 6.83 -12.37 -22.58
N GLN A 212 6.89 -11.53 -23.62
CA GLN A 212 7.41 -11.95 -24.89
C GLN A 212 8.91 -12.19 -24.64
N TYR A 213 9.28 -13.45 -24.42
CA TYR A 213 10.64 -13.87 -24.67
C TYR A 213 10.86 -13.60 -26.16
N ASN A 214 11.58 -12.55 -26.50
CA ASN A 214 12.21 -12.48 -27.81
C ASN A 214 13.09 -13.73 -27.86
N ASN A 215 12.71 -14.69 -28.71
CA ASN A 215 13.48 -15.88 -29.03
C ASN A 215 14.77 -15.46 -29.77
N SER A 216 15.69 -14.88 -29.03
CA SER A 216 17.09 -14.79 -29.42
C SER A 216 17.87 -15.55 -28.37
N THR A 217 18.01 -16.87 -28.64
CA THR A 217 19.02 -17.79 -28.12
C THR A 217 19.14 -17.91 -26.61
N GLU A 218 18.74 -19.02 -26.09
CA GLU A 218 19.50 -20.09 -25.48
C GLU A 218 18.57 -20.97 -24.64
N SER A 219 18.36 -22.19 -25.11
CA SER A 219 17.84 -23.31 -24.35
C SER A 219 18.78 -23.56 -23.18
N ILE A 220 18.27 -23.36 -21.96
CA ILE A 220 18.85 -23.96 -20.77
C ILE A 220 18.25 -25.36 -20.71
N GLU A 221 18.96 -26.35 -21.21
CA GLU A 221 18.80 -27.78 -20.88
C GLU A 221 19.36 -28.04 -19.50
#